data_1af1b842b27540bcd5094566208c910c
#
_entry.id   1af1b842b27540bcd5094566208c910c
#
_cell.length_a   1.000
_cell.length_b   1.000
_cell.length_c   1.000
_cell.angle_alpha   90.00
_cell.angle_beta   90.00
_cell.angle_gamma   90.00
#
_symmetry.space_group_name_H-M   'P 1'
#
loop_
_entity.id
_entity.type
_entity.pdbx_description
1 polymer ?
#
loop_
_entity_poly.entity_id
_entity_poly.type
_entity_poly.pdbx_seq_one_letter_code
_entity_poly.pdbx_strand_id
1 'polypeptide(L)'
;MNGVTTENIERVASGQRSGPRTCVLCLRTDRPMTREHVFAHWLVRRLHGGRLVPSHPSAAPTRIGRVIANVCAECNAGWMSGLEVSFRSAMFARPRVGAIHPQDRVILSRWFTKTAVLLAEANGGALIGAAHRAQLVRGMPDDVEVFLARRRRPRQHLDFSLDALTDPDAGAMRVRSVGILVDDLVGHVAARDTLTSRHGTRLWPLRSHTIRWETLPVRAP
;
A
#
# COMPACT_ATOMS: atom_id res chain seq x y z
N MET A 1 -0.40 -28.09 4.19
CA MET A 1 -0.73 -27.00 3.23
C MET A 1 -2.25 -26.81 3.28
N ASN A 2 -2.74 -25.97 4.17
CA ASN A 2 -4.18 -25.75 4.33
C ASN A 2 -4.54 -24.46 3.60
N GLY A 3 -5.21 -24.63 2.46
CA GLY A 3 -5.70 -23.52 1.65
C GLY A 3 -6.83 -22.80 2.39
N VAL A 4 -6.73 -21.49 2.48
CA VAL A 4 -7.82 -20.61 2.94
C VAL A 4 -8.91 -20.65 1.86
N THR A 5 -10.06 -21.21 2.17
CA THR A 5 -11.19 -21.33 1.24
C THR A 5 -11.91 -19.99 1.08
N THR A 6 -12.48 -19.79 -0.10
CA THR A 6 -13.20 -18.58 -0.54
C THR A 6 -14.36 -18.18 0.39
N GLU A 7 -14.95 -19.12 1.13
CA GLU A 7 -16.00 -18.86 2.11
C GLU A 7 -15.56 -18.03 3.32
N ASN A 8 -14.26 -18.09 3.71
CA ASN A 8 -13.75 -17.28 4.80
C ASN A 8 -13.57 -15.80 4.41
N ILE A 9 -13.38 -15.52 3.13
CA ILE A 9 -13.20 -14.13 2.62
C ILE A 9 -14.55 -13.40 2.60
N GLU A 10 -15.65 -14.09 2.28
CA GLU A 10 -16.98 -13.48 2.26
C GLU A 10 -17.55 -13.23 3.67
N ARG A 11 -17.24 -14.06 4.66
CA ARG A 11 -17.64 -13.84 6.06
C ARG A 11 -16.98 -12.62 6.70
N VAL A 12 -15.76 -12.27 6.32
CA VAL A 12 -15.08 -11.06 6.81
C VAL A 12 -15.69 -9.79 6.21
N ALA A 13 -16.22 -9.88 4.99
CA ALA A 13 -16.84 -8.75 4.30
C ALA A 13 -18.24 -8.36 4.83
N SER A 14 -18.94 -9.25 5.53
CA SER A 14 -20.32 -9.03 6.02
C SER A 14 -20.44 -8.79 7.53
N GLY A 15 -19.32 -8.89 8.28
CA GLY A 15 -19.30 -8.65 9.73
C GLY A 15 -19.49 -7.18 10.07
N GLN A 16 -20.71 -6.74 10.28
CA GLN A 16 -21.04 -5.47 10.95
C GLN A 16 -20.46 -5.48 12.36
N ARG A 17 -19.25 -4.93 12.52
CA ARG A 17 -18.75 -4.57 13.85
C ARG A 17 -19.56 -3.36 14.32
N SER A 18 -20.44 -3.53 15.29
CA SER A 18 -21.33 -2.52 15.88
C SER A 18 -20.65 -1.57 16.88
N GLY A 19 -19.35 -1.34 16.76
CA GLY A 19 -18.59 -0.41 17.57
C GLY A 19 -18.29 0.92 16.85
N PRO A 20 -17.88 1.98 17.58
CA PRO A 20 -17.46 3.22 16.95
C PRO A 20 -16.33 2.94 15.98
N ARG A 21 -16.50 3.37 14.72
CA ARG A 21 -15.49 3.15 13.68
C ARG A 21 -14.29 4.01 13.94
N THR A 22 -13.11 3.40 14.00
CA THR A 22 -11.83 4.07 14.20
C THR A 22 -11.16 4.34 12.87
N CYS A 23 -10.61 5.53 12.68
CA CYS A 23 -9.80 5.84 11.51
C CYS A 23 -8.53 4.97 11.52
N VAL A 24 -8.29 4.23 10.44
CA VAL A 24 -7.11 3.35 10.29
C VAL A 24 -5.80 4.09 10.47
N LEU A 25 -5.74 5.36 10.13
CA LEU A 25 -4.51 6.16 10.11
C LEU A 25 -4.30 6.96 11.39
N CYS A 26 -5.22 7.90 11.71
CA CYS A 26 -5.05 8.75 12.89
C CYS A 26 -5.62 8.16 14.19
N LEU A 27 -6.31 7.02 14.13
CA LEU A 27 -6.89 6.26 15.24
C LEU A 27 -8.02 6.99 15.98
N ARG A 28 -8.52 8.09 15.46
CA ARG A 28 -9.62 8.85 16.07
C ARG A 28 -10.96 8.19 15.79
N THR A 29 -11.87 8.27 16.76
CA THR A 29 -13.25 7.76 16.69
C THR A 29 -14.29 8.87 16.65
N ASP A 30 -13.89 10.09 17.00
CA ASP A 30 -14.74 11.30 17.13
C ASP A 30 -14.88 12.08 15.80
N ARG A 31 -14.46 11.50 14.67
CA ARG A 31 -14.49 12.14 13.35
C ARG A 31 -15.46 11.44 12.41
N PRO A 32 -16.11 12.15 11.50
CA PRO A 32 -16.89 11.54 10.44
C PRO A 32 -16.04 10.58 9.63
N MET A 33 -16.50 9.35 9.46
CA MET A 33 -15.80 8.31 8.73
C MET A 33 -16.24 8.27 7.27
N THR A 34 -15.27 8.07 6.39
CA THR A 34 -15.47 7.81 4.97
C THR A 34 -15.05 6.38 4.63
N ARG A 35 -15.60 5.86 3.55
CA ARG A 35 -15.15 4.61 2.92
C ARG A 35 -14.21 4.97 1.79
N GLU A 36 -12.91 4.96 2.07
CA GLU A 36 -11.90 5.36 1.11
C GLU A 36 -11.47 4.18 0.23
N HIS A 37 -11.42 4.41 -1.07
CA HIS A 37 -10.80 3.47 -1.99
C HIS A 37 -9.28 3.50 -1.79
N VAL A 38 -8.69 2.35 -1.49
CA VAL A 38 -7.25 2.24 -1.22
C VAL A 38 -6.43 2.75 -2.39
N PHE A 39 -6.87 2.44 -3.61
CA PHE A 39 -6.31 3.00 -4.83
C PHE A 39 -7.21 4.11 -5.36
N ALA A 40 -6.65 5.31 -5.50
CA ALA A 40 -7.39 6.47 -5.98
C ALA A 40 -7.99 6.24 -7.39
N HIS A 41 -9.19 6.73 -7.61
CA HIS A 41 -9.91 6.56 -8.89
C HIS A 41 -9.12 7.00 -10.12
N TRP A 42 -8.34 8.10 -9.99
CA TRP A 42 -7.51 8.58 -11.09
C TRP A 42 -6.43 7.57 -11.50
N LEU A 43 -5.85 6.85 -10.51
CA LEU A 43 -4.80 5.85 -10.76
C LEU A 43 -5.39 4.62 -11.45
N VAL A 44 -6.51 4.11 -10.94
CA VAL A 44 -7.24 2.98 -11.55
C VAL A 44 -7.63 3.31 -12.99
N ARG A 45 -8.17 4.51 -13.23
CA ARG A 45 -8.55 4.96 -14.57
C ARG A 45 -7.34 5.08 -15.50
N ARG A 46 -6.22 5.60 -15.00
CA ARG A 46 -4.99 5.76 -15.79
C ARG A 46 -4.40 4.42 -16.23
N LEU A 47 -4.36 3.44 -15.31
CA LEU A 47 -3.69 2.17 -15.56
C LEU A 47 -4.60 1.11 -16.19
N HIS A 48 -5.91 1.22 -16.03
CA HIS A 48 -6.87 0.22 -16.52
C HIS A 48 -7.97 0.80 -17.42
N GLY A 49 -7.89 2.08 -17.79
CA GLY A 49 -8.91 2.73 -18.63
C GLY A 49 -10.31 2.66 -18.05
N GLY A 50 -10.45 2.53 -16.73
CA GLY A 50 -11.72 2.31 -16.05
C GLY A 50 -12.23 0.86 -16.10
N ARG A 51 -11.54 -0.07 -16.75
CA ARG A 51 -11.90 -1.49 -16.75
C ARG A 51 -11.55 -2.12 -15.39
N LEU A 52 -12.47 -2.95 -14.90
CA LEU A 52 -12.23 -3.77 -13.71
C LEU A 52 -11.36 -4.96 -14.12
N VAL A 53 -10.13 -5.02 -13.62
CA VAL A 53 -9.21 -6.11 -13.92
C VAL A 53 -9.16 -7.05 -12.72
N PRO A 54 -9.27 -8.38 -12.91
CA PRO A 54 -9.02 -9.37 -11.88
C PRO A 54 -7.56 -9.31 -11.42
N SER A 55 -7.31 -9.37 -10.12
CA SER A 55 -5.97 -9.33 -9.55
C SER A 55 -5.15 -10.61 -9.78
N HIS A 56 -5.79 -11.74 -10.11
CA HIS A 56 -5.13 -13.01 -10.45
C HIS A 56 -6.06 -13.92 -11.27
N PRO A 57 -5.53 -14.72 -12.25
CA PRO A 57 -6.35 -15.62 -13.07
C PRO A 57 -7.07 -16.72 -12.28
N SER A 58 -6.60 -17.07 -11.09
CA SER A 58 -7.14 -18.13 -10.23
C SER A 58 -7.83 -17.63 -8.96
N ALA A 59 -7.83 -16.31 -8.68
CA ALA A 59 -8.55 -15.72 -7.57
C ALA A 59 -9.91 -15.20 -8.05
N ALA A 60 -10.93 -15.32 -7.22
CA ALA A 60 -12.17 -14.56 -7.43
C ALA A 60 -11.80 -13.09 -7.62
N PRO A 61 -12.39 -12.37 -8.62
CA PRO A 61 -11.94 -11.05 -9.02
C PRO A 61 -12.09 -10.05 -7.86
N THR A 62 -11.06 -9.96 -7.02
CA THR A 62 -10.94 -8.88 -6.05
C THR A 62 -10.67 -7.63 -6.87
N ARG A 63 -11.74 -6.92 -7.15
CA ARG A 63 -11.71 -5.71 -7.99
C ARG A 63 -10.86 -4.68 -7.27
N ILE A 64 -9.63 -4.48 -7.70
CA ILE A 64 -8.66 -3.51 -7.12
C ILE A 64 -9.32 -2.17 -6.83
N GLY A 65 -10.22 -1.70 -7.70
CA GLY A 65 -11.02 -0.50 -7.46
C GLY A 65 -12.10 -0.60 -6.38
N ARG A 66 -12.25 -1.76 -5.71
CA ARG A 66 -13.23 -1.96 -4.61
C ARG A 66 -12.59 -2.22 -3.25
N VAL A 67 -11.27 -2.22 -3.15
CA VAL A 67 -10.61 -2.33 -1.84
C VAL A 67 -10.87 -1.03 -1.08
N ILE A 68 -11.56 -1.14 0.04
CA ILE A 68 -12.04 0.00 0.82
C ILE A 68 -11.49 -0.10 2.24
N ALA A 69 -11.02 1.03 2.77
CA ALA A 69 -10.60 1.17 4.16
C ALA A 69 -11.39 2.28 4.86
N ASN A 70 -11.55 2.16 6.19
CA ASN A 70 -12.22 3.16 7.01
C ASN A 70 -11.23 4.27 7.37
N VAL A 71 -11.42 5.45 6.80
CA VAL A 71 -10.58 6.63 7.04
C VAL A 71 -11.48 7.80 7.40
N CYS A 72 -11.09 8.64 8.37
CA CYS A 72 -11.88 9.82 8.68
C CYS A 72 -11.78 10.87 7.57
N ALA A 73 -12.82 11.69 7.44
CA ALA A 73 -12.90 12.74 6.41
C ALA A 73 -11.69 13.68 6.43
N GLU A 74 -11.17 14.01 7.63
CA GLU A 74 -10.01 14.89 7.80
C GLU A 74 -8.72 14.27 7.24
N CYS A 75 -8.46 12.98 7.47
CA CYS A 75 -7.32 12.29 6.87
C CYS A 75 -7.48 12.19 5.36
N ASN A 76 -8.68 11.84 4.90
CA ASN A 76 -8.97 11.61 3.48
C ASN A 76 -8.86 12.91 2.66
N ALA A 77 -9.61 13.95 3.01
CA ALA A 77 -9.61 15.23 2.30
C ALA A 77 -8.36 16.08 2.56
N GLY A 78 -7.65 15.82 3.66
CA GLY A 78 -6.44 16.55 4.05
C GLY A 78 -5.16 15.96 3.44
N TRP A 79 -4.30 15.41 4.31
CA TRP A 79 -2.96 15.00 3.93
C TRP A 79 -2.91 13.88 2.87
N MET A 80 -3.89 12.97 2.85
CA MET A 80 -3.93 11.90 1.85
C MET A 80 -4.19 12.47 0.45
N SER A 81 -5.14 13.41 0.32
CA SER A 81 -5.42 14.08 -0.95
C SER A 81 -4.18 14.82 -1.48
N GLY A 82 -3.46 15.56 -0.62
CA GLY A 82 -2.21 16.22 -0.97
C GLY A 82 -1.10 15.23 -1.37
N LEU A 83 -1.02 14.09 -0.68
CA LEU A 83 -0.07 13.03 -1.01
C LEU A 83 -0.38 12.39 -2.38
N GLU A 84 -1.66 12.19 -2.72
CA GLU A 84 -2.07 11.68 -4.04
C GLU A 84 -1.65 12.61 -5.18
N VAL A 85 -1.82 13.92 -5.01
CA VAL A 85 -1.36 14.94 -5.98
C VAL A 85 0.17 14.88 -6.15
N SER A 86 0.90 14.83 -5.03
CA SER A 86 2.36 14.77 -5.03
C SER A 86 2.88 13.48 -5.67
N PHE A 87 2.27 12.33 -5.34
CA PHE A 87 2.61 11.04 -5.93
C PHE A 87 2.35 11.02 -7.45
N ARG A 88 1.21 11.55 -7.89
CA ARG A 88 0.89 11.67 -9.32
C ARG A 88 1.96 12.47 -10.06
N SER A 89 2.44 13.56 -9.47
CA SER A 89 3.52 14.37 -10.03
C SER A 89 4.85 13.61 -10.08
N ALA A 90 5.29 13.04 -8.96
CA ALA A 90 6.55 12.30 -8.85
C ALA A 90 6.60 11.09 -9.79
N MET A 91 5.45 10.42 -9.97
CA MET A 91 5.37 9.17 -10.71
C MET A 91 5.16 9.35 -12.22
N PHE A 92 4.40 10.38 -12.63
CA PHE A 92 3.89 10.47 -14.00
C PHE A 92 4.09 11.80 -14.72
N ALA A 93 4.56 12.85 -14.04
CA ALA A 93 4.71 14.17 -14.67
C ALA A 93 5.99 14.30 -15.52
N ARG A 94 7.00 13.45 -15.25
CA ARG A 94 8.31 13.49 -15.93
C ARG A 94 8.73 12.09 -16.35
N PRO A 95 9.61 11.97 -17.36
CA PRO A 95 10.28 10.71 -17.65
C PRO A 95 11.05 10.22 -16.42
N ARG A 96 10.98 8.94 -16.15
CA ARG A 96 11.70 8.29 -15.04
C ARG A 96 13.13 7.95 -15.45
N VAL A 97 13.92 9.00 -15.59
CA VAL A 97 15.34 8.93 -15.97
C VAL A 97 16.17 9.76 -14.98
N GLY A 98 17.44 9.40 -14.81
CA GLY A 98 18.35 10.09 -13.93
C GLY A 98 18.10 9.83 -12.44
N ALA A 99 18.57 10.73 -11.59
CA ALA A 99 18.48 10.62 -10.15
C ALA A 99 17.04 10.79 -9.66
N ILE A 100 16.63 9.94 -8.72
CA ILE A 100 15.38 10.13 -7.96
C ILE A 100 15.66 11.20 -6.91
N HIS A 101 15.01 12.35 -7.04
CA HIS A 101 15.20 13.45 -6.11
C HIS A 101 14.84 13.03 -4.67
N PRO A 102 15.56 13.46 -3.64
CA PRO A 102 15.27 13.09 -2.25
C PRO A 102 13.82 13.33 -1.84
N GLN A 103 13.22 14.44 -2.29
CA GLN A 103 11.81 14.72 -2.03
C GLN A 103 10.87 13.72 -2.69
N ASP A 104 11.16 13.30 -3.93
CA ASP A 104 10.36 12.27 -4.61
C ASP A 104 10.49 10.92 -3.91
N ARG A 105 11.68 10.60 -3.36
CA ARG A 105 11.88 9.39 -2.54
C ARG A 105 10.96 9.39 -1.31
N VAL A 106 10.84 10.52 -0.61
CA VAL A 106 9.92 10.67 0.54
C VAL A 106 8.47 10.53 0.10
N ILE A 107 8.07 11.20 -0.99
CA ILE A 107 6.70 11.15 -1.53
C ILE A 107 6.33 9.72 -1.91
N LEU A 108 7.17 9.04 -2.69
CA LEU A 108 6.96 7.66 -3.11
C LEU A 108 6.86 6.74 -1.89
N SER A 109 7.82 6.85 -0.95
CA SER A 109 7.84 6.02 0.24
C SER A 109 6.58 6.20 1.08
N ARG A 110 6.14 7.44 1.29
CA ARG A 110 4.95 7.74 2.08
C ARG A 110 3.67 7.25 1.40
N TRP A 111 3.58 7.38 0.08
CA TRP A 111 2.44 6.89 -0.67
C TRP A 111 2.36 5.36 -0.64
N PHE A 112 3.47 4.65 -0.87
CA PHE A 112 3.52 3.21 -0.77
C PHE A 112 3.18 2.72 0.64
N THR A 113 3.70 3.39 1.68
CA THR A 113 3.40 3.05 3.08
C THR A 113 1.94 3.27 3.42
N LYS A 114 1.35 4.44 3.06
CA LYS A 114 -0.07 4.71 3.24
C LYS A 114 -0.92 3.60 2.59
N THR A 115 -0.62 3.28 1.35
CA THR A 115 -1.36 2.29 0.58
C THR A 115 -1.22 0.89 1.17
N ALA A 116 -0.01 0.50 1.62
CA ALA A 116 0.24 -0.77 2.27
C ALA A 116 -0.51 -0.93 3.60
N VAL A 117 -0.56 0.13 4.42
CA VAL A 117 -1.33 0.14 5.67
C VAL A 117 -2.82 -0.03 5.40
N LEU A 118 -3.37 0.68 4.42
CA LEU A 118 -4.78 0.55 4.05
C LEU A 118 -5.10 -0.83 3.46
N LEU A 119 -4.21 -1.42 2.66
CA LEU A 119 -4.37 -2.78 2.14
C LEU A 119 -4.35 -3.82 3.24
N ALA A 120 -3.41 -3.72 4.18
CA ALA A 120 -3.34 -4.63 5.32
C ALA A 120 -4.64 -4.60 6.13
N GLU A 121 -5.13 -3.42 6.48
CA GLU A 121 -6.36 -3.23 7.26
C GLU A 121 -7.60 -3.71 6.50
N ALA A 122 -7.70 -3.41 5.20
CA ALA A 122 -8.81 -3.85 4.35
C ALA A 122 -8.89 -5.39 4.24
N ASN A 123 -7.77 -6.08 4.49
CA ASN A 123 -7.68 -7.54 4.53
C ASN A 123 -7.71 -8.12 5.97
N GLY A 124 -8.05 -7.31 6.97
CA GLY A 124 -8.23 -7.75 8.35
C GLY A 124 -6.93 -7.89 9.15
N GLY A 125 -5.80 -7.36 8.63
CA GLY A 125 -4.50 -7.41 9.30
C GLY A 125 -3.91 -6.04 9.59
N ALA A 126 -2.77 -6.00 10.27
CA ALA A 126 -2.02 -4.79 10.53
C ALA A 126 -0.56 -4.95 10.06
N LEU A 127 -0.06 -3.96 9.30
CA LEU A 127 1.33 -3.92 8.85
C LEU A 127 2.23 -3.26 9.90
N ILE A 128 1.76 -2.17 10.51
CA ILE A 128 2.49 -1.40 11.53
C ILE A 128 1.58 -1.08 12.71
N GLY A 129 2.20 -0.86 13.87
CA GLY A 129 1.49 -0.55 15.11
C GLY A 129 0.78 0.80 15.08
N ALA A 130 -0.09 1.01 16.06
CA ALA A 130 -0.94 2.20 16.19
C ALA A 130 -0.12 3.51 16.22
N ALA A 131 0.97 3.56 16.99
CA ALA A 131 1.84 4.73 17.09
C ALA A 131 2.45 5.12 15.73
N HIS A 132 2.92 4.15 14.97
CA HIS A 132 3.51 4.37 13.64
C HIS A 132 2.46 4.78 12.60
N ARG A 133 1.22 4.30 12.72
CA ARG A 133 0.11 4.78 11.86
C ARG A 133 -0.20 6.26 12.14
N ALA A 134 -0.23 6.67 13.39
CA ALA A 134 -0.42 8.06 13.76
C ALA A 134 0.77 8.96 13.32
N GLN A 135 1.98 8.42 13.36
CA GLN A 135 3.18 9.10 12.84
C GLN A 135 3.08 9.32 11.31
N LEU A 136 2.56 8.35 10.55
CA LEU A 136 2.39 8.42 9.10
C LEU A 136 1.53 9.63 8.67
N VAL A 137 0.60 10.07 9.49
CA VAL A 137 -0.23 11.27 9.23
C VAL A 137 0.64 12.53 9.10
N ARG A 138 1.77 12.61 9.80
CA ARG A 138 2.67 13.78 9.81
C ARG A 138 3.91 13.59 8.93
N GLY A 139 4.35 12.35 8.71
CA GLY A 139 5.56 12.02 7.96
C GLY A 139 5.75 10.52 7.79
N MET A 140 6.96 10.12 7.47
CA MET A 140 7.30 8.70 7.37
C MET A 140 7.60 8.11 8.75
N PRO A 141 7.02 6.94 9.10
CA PRO A 141 7.38 6.23 10.32
C PRO A 141 8.82 5.70 10.27
N ASP A 142 9.46 5.65 11.46
CA ASP A 142 10.82 5.13 11.57
C ASP A 142 10.89 3.59 11.46
N ASP A 143 9.80 2.92 11.82
CA ASP A 143 9.69 1.46 11.84
C ASP A 143 9.21 0.84 10.53
N VAL A 144 9.46 1.52 9.41
CA VAL A 144 9.09 1.06 8.08
C VAL A 144 10.30 1.08 7.16
N GLU A 145 10.43 0.06 6.35
CA GLU A 145 11.35 0.05 5.21
C GLU A 145 10.53 0.02 3.90
N VAL A 146 10.97 0.83 2.95
CA VAL A 146 10.38 0.86 1.60
C VAL A 146 11.48 0.61 0.58
N PHE A 147 11.23 -0.36 -0.28
CA PHE A 147 12.11 -0.72 -1.38
C PHE A 147 11.38 -0.51 -2.71
N LEU A 148 12.13 -0.15 -3.73
CA LEU A 148 11.63 0.04 -5.09
C LEU A 148 12.40 -0.84 -6.06
N ALA A 149 11.68 -1.49 -6.95
CA ALA A 149 12.21 -2.27 -8.06
C ALA A 149 11.40 -2.00 -9.33
N ARG A 150 11.92 -2.39 -10.48
CA ARG A 150 11.20 -2.38 -11.76
C ARG A 150 10.72 -3.77 -12.12
N ARG A 151 9.65 -3.85 -12.90
CA ARG A 151 9.19 -5.09 -13.54
C ARG A 151 9.71 -5.18 -14.97
N ARG A 152 10.13 -6.37 -15.38
CA ARG A 152 10.79 -6.62 -16.68
C ARG A 152 9.90 -6.31 -17.90
N ARG A 153 8.59 -6.36 -17.74
CA ARG A 153 7.62 -6.03 -18.81
C ARG A 153 6.67 -4.97 -18.27
N PRO A 154 6.79 -3.72 -18.76
CA PRO A 154 5.82 -2.70 -18.41
C PRO A 154 4.47 -3.16 -18.97
N ARG A 155 3.56 -3.48 -18.08
CA ARG A 155 2.14 -3.58 -18.41
C ARG A 155 1.51 -2.53 -17.54
N GLN A 156 0.62 -1.73 -18.10
CA GLN A 156 -0.22 -0.80 -17.34
C GLN A 156 -1.05 -1.60 -16.33
N HIS A 157 -0.46 -1.94 -15.20
CA HIS A 157 -1.08 -2.76 -14.18
C HIS A 157 -0.98 -2.08 -12.82
N LEU A 158 -2.04 -2.26 -12.07
CA LEU A 158 -2.10 -2.01 -10.66
C LEU A 158 -2.39 -3.35 -10.00
N ASP A 159 -1.56 -3.75 -9.05
CA ASP A 159 -1.71 -5.02 -8.34
C ASP A 159 -1.08 -4.92 -6.94
N PHE A 160 -1.37 -5.88 -6.07
CA PHE A 160 -0.75 -5.97 -4.76
C PHE A 160 -0.63 -7.42 -4.29
N SER A 161 0.29 -7.64 -3.37
CA SER A 161 0.47 -8.89 -2.65
C SER A 161 0.69 -8.63 -1.16
N LEU A 162 0.20 -9.54 -0.33
CA LEU A 162 0.37 -9.50 1.12
C LEU A 162 1.18 -10.72 1.55
N ASP A 163 2.24 -10.49 2.34
CA ASP A 163 2.92 -11.52 3.11
C ASP A 163 2.47 -11.39 4.56
N ALA A 164 1.69 -12.35 5.02
CA ALA A 164 1.04 -12.32 6.32
C ALA A 164 1.21 -13.64 7.08
N LEU A 165 1.22 -13.53 8.41
CA LEU A 165 1.13 -14.65 9.32
C LEU A 165 -0.17 -14.52 10.11
N THR A 166 -0.89 -15.62 10.25
CA THR A 166 -2.02 -15.70 11.18
C THR A 166 -1.49 -16.23 12.50
N ASP A 167 -1.73 -15.49 13.57
CA ASP A 167 -1.48 -15.98 14.92
C ASP A 167 -2.54 -17.05 15.24
N PRO A 168 -2.14 -18.31 15.43
CA PRO A 168 -3.09 -19.40 15.66
C PRO A 168 -3.87 -19.23 16.98
N ASP A 169 -3.29 -18.56 17.97
CA ASP A 169 -3.89 -18.41 19.31
C ASP A 169 -4.79 -17.15 19.40
N ALA A 170 -4.38 -16.06 18.75
CA ALA A 170 -5.12 -14.81 18.77
C ALA A 170 -6.11 -14.64 17.60
N GLY A 171 -6.03 -15.47 16.56
CA GLY A 171 -6.81 -15.33 15.32
C GLY A 171 -6.53 -14.01 14.58
N ALA A 172 -5.53 -13.25 15.01
CA ALA A 172 -5.16 -11.97 14.42
C ALA A 172 -4.17 -12.16 13.27
N MET A 173 -4.43 -11.50 12.15
CA MET A 173 -3.51 -11.51 11.01
C MET A 173 -2.47 -10.39 11.16
N ARG A 174 -1.19 -10.76 11.24
CA ARG A 174 -0.07 -9.83 11.20
C ARG A 174 0.50 -9.81 9.78
N VAL A 175 0.40 -8.67 9.12
CA VAL A 175 1.01 -8.46 7.81
C VAL A 175 2.48 -8.11 8.02
N ARG A 176 3.39 -8.87 7.41
CA ARG A 176 4.84 -8.64 7.47
C ARG A 176 5.29 -7.65 6.41
N SER A 177 4.75 -7.80 5.22
CA SER A 177 5.07 -6.92 4.11
C SER A 177 3.94 -6.86 3.07
N VAL A 178 3.96 -5.78 2.28
CA VAL A 178 3.03 -5.55 1.17
C VAL A 178 3.83 -5.17 -0.07
N GLY A 179 3.64 -5.93 -1.13
CA GLY A 179 4.09 -5.57 -2.48
C GLY A 179 3.00 -4.82 -3.22
N ILE A 180 3.32 -3.71 -3.86
CA ILE A 180 2.38 -2.89 -4.64
C ILE A 180 2.99 -2.63 -6.00
N LEU A 181 2.32 -3.09 -7.05
CA LEU A 181 2.69 -2.82 -8.44
C LEU A 181 1.92 -1.61 -8.95
N VAL A 182 2.64 -0.62 -9.45
CA VAL A 182 2.07 0.55 -10.14
C VAL A 182 2.82 0.74 -11.44
N ASP A 183 2.18 0.47 -12.56
CA ASP A 183 2.78 0.47 -13.90
C ASP A 183 3.94 -0.55 -13.99
N ASP A 184 5.17 -0.11 -14.17
CA ASP A 184 6.38 -0.94 -14.18
C ASP A 184 7.15 -0.94 -12.85
N LEU A 185 6.68 -0.23 -11.83
CA LEU A 185 7.32 -0.14 -10.53
C LEU A 185 6.67 -1.05 -9.49
N VAL A 186 7.50 -1.72 -8.72
CA VAL A 186 7.10 -2.52 -7.57
C VAL A 186 7.64 -1.84 -6.31
N GLY A 187 6.74 -1.26 -5.53
CA GLY A 187 7.03 -0.81 -4.17
C GLY A 187 6.83 -1.97 -3.19
N HIS A 188 7.82 -2.26 -2.36
CA HIS A 188 7.73 -3.25 -1.30
C HIS A 188 7.86 -2.55 0.05
N VAL A 189 6.84 -2.66 0.87
CA VAL A 189 6.74 -2.02 2.20
C VAL A 189 6.72 -3.09 3.27
N ALA A 190 7.56 -2.95 4.29
CA ALA A 190 7.61 -3.87 5.40
C ALA A 190 7.89 -3.16 6.73
N ALA A 191 7.42 -3.72 7.82
CA ALA A 191 7.90 -3.34 9.15
C ALA A 191 9.37 -3.75 9.28
N ARG A 192 10.19 -2.90 9.95
CA ARG A 192 11.66 -3.03 9.97
C ARG A 192 12.16 -4.39 10.39
N ASP A 193 11.58 -5.00 11.41
CA ASP A 193 12.06 -6.24 12.01
C ASP A 193 11.47 -7.51 11.38
N THR A 194 10.67 -7.37 10.32
CA THR A 194 9.95 -8.51 9.73
C THR A 194 10.50 -8.97 8.39
N LEU A 195 11.48 -8.27 7.82
CA LEU A 195 12.00 -8.59 6.48
C LEU A 195 12.99 -9.75 6.51
N THR A 196 12.58 -10.88 5.94
CA THR A 196 13.46 -12.01 5.61
C THR A 196 14.18 -11.81 4.28
N SER A 197 13.67 -11.01 3.37
CA SER A 197 14.31 -10.72 2.08
C SER A 197 14.08 -9.27 1.63
N ARG A 198 15.17 -8.58 1.30
CA ARG A 198 15.16 -7.19 0.80
C ARG A 198 15.14 -7.22 -0.72
N HIS A 199 13.99 -6.96 -1.30
CA HIS A 199 13.83 -6.98 -2.76
C HIS A 199 13.70 -5.58 -3.34
N GLY A 200 14.79 -5.02 -3.83
CA GLY A 200 14.78 -3.71 -4.46
C GLY A 200 15.81 -2.75 -3.90
N THR A 201 15.85 -1.54 -4.43
CA THR A 201 16.63 -0.43 -3.90
C THR A 201 15.87 0.25 -2.78
N ARG A 202 16.51 0.42 -1.62
CA ARG A 202 15.86 1.06 -0.47
C ARG A 202 15.59 2.54 -0.74
N LEU A 203 14.33 2.94 -0.68
CA LEU A 203 13.90 4.34 -0.70
C LEU A 203 13.85 4.94 0.70
N TRP A 204 13.39 4.16 1.70
CA TRP A 204 13.22 4.60 3.08
C TRP A 204 13.74 3.51 4.06
N PRO A 205 14.41 3.87 5.17
CA PRO A 205 14.89 5.23 5.50
C PRO A 205 15.83 5.81 4.45
N LEU A 206 15.84 7.15 4.35
CA LEU A 206 16.73 7.84 3.42
C LEU A 206 18.20 7.55 3.78
N ARG A 207 18.99 7.30 2.75
CA ARG A 207 20.45 7.21 2.85
C ARG A 207 21.09 8.26 1.94
N SER A 208 22.33 8.62 2.21
CA SER A 208 23.06 9.66 1.49
C SER A 208 23.40 9.33 0.02
N HIS A 209 23.29 8.05 -0.38
CA HIS A 209 23.60 7.66 -1.76
C HIS A 209 22.52 8.08 -2.75
N THR A 210 22.94 8.45 -3.94
CA THR A 210 22.05 8.76 -5.07
C THR A 210 21.42 7.47 -5.61
N ILE A 211 20.10 7.47 -5.75
CA ILE A 211 19.36 6.41 -6.43
C ILE A 211 18.94 6.93 -7.79
N ARG A 212 19.14 6.14 -8.84
CA ARG A 212 18.75 6.46 -10.21
C ARG A 212 17.66 5.53 -10.68
N TRP A 213 16.76 6.04 -11.52
CA TRP A 213 15.66 5.23 -12.07
C TRP A 213 16.16 4.03 -12.86
N GLU A 214 17.25 4.22 -13.64
CA GLU A 214 17.81 3.19 -14.52
C GLU A 214 18.50 2.06 -13.75
N THR A 215 18.97 2.34 -12.54
CA THR A 215 19.68 1.36 -11.71
C THR A 215 18.77 0.60 -10.76
N LEU A 216 17.46 0.84 -10.82
CA LEU A 216 16.51 0.03 -10.06
C LEU A 216 16.57 -1.43 -10.53
N PRO A 217 16.68 -2.39 -9.59
CA PRO A 217 16.74 -3.80 -9.96
C PRO A 217 15.45 -4.23 -10.66
N VAL A 218 15.63 -5.05 -11.68
CA VAL A 218 14.51 -5.60 -12.47
C VAL A 218 14.09 -6.93 -11.88
N ARG A 219 12.84 -7.03 -11.45
CA ARG A 219 12.26 -8.29 -10.98
C ARG A 219 11.77 -9.14 -12.17
N ALA A 220 12.00 -10.43 -12.07
CA ALA A 220 11.28 -11.41 -12.88
C ALA A 220 9.77 -11.32 -12.56
N PRO A 221 8.92 -11.69 -13.52
CA PRO A 221 7.47 -11.70 -13.36
C PRO A 221 7.03 -12.67 -12.27
#